data_c10ec356edb234e6f743ba9abc550f21
#
_entry.id   c10ec356edb234e6f743ba9abc550f21
#
_cell.length_a   1.000
_cell.length_b   1.000
_cell.length_c   1.000
_cell.angle_alpha   90.00
_cell.angle_beta   90.00
_cell.angle_gamma   90.00
#
_symmetry.space_group_name_H-M   'P 1'
#
loop_
_entity.id
_entity.type
_entity.pdbx_description
1 polymer ?
#
loop_
_entity_poly.entity_id
_entity_poly.type
_entity_poly.pdbx_seq_one_letter_code
_entity_poly.pdbx_strand_id
1 'polypeptide(L)'
;GFPNDEVRYGFLNFLVPYYTDVTDDETGFHIAKFMRELSFGDVDAFMERLKVFFAGIPYELSNGTERHYQAVFYIVFTLMGQFVETEVRSARGRADAVVKTGDYIYVFEFKLNGSAEEALKQIDEKGYLIPYALEGRKLLKVGVNFSKEMRNVDKYIVIEE
;
A
#
# COMPACT_ATOMS: atom_id res chain seq x y z
N GLY A 1 5.25 -11.01 -18.82
CA GLY A 1 4.91 -11.37 -17.44
C GLY A 1 5.78 -12.49 -16.91
N PHE A 2 5.66 -12.72 -15.63
CA PHE A 2 6.41 -13.79 -14.96
C PHE A 2 5.68 -15.13 -15.14
N PRO A 3 6.42 -16.25 -15.23
CA PRO A 3 5.82 -17.56 -15.52
C PRO A 3 4.87 -18.05 -14.41
N ASN A 4 5.04 -17.59 -13.18
CA ASN A 4 4.12 -17.89 -12.06
C ASN A 4 4.30 -16.88 -10.93
N ASP A 5 3.40 -16.92 -9.96
CA ASP A 5 3.41 -15.97 -8.83
C ASP A 5 4.64 -16.14 -7.94
N GLU A 6 5.09 -17.37 -7.74
CA GLU A 6 6.26 -17.65 -6.90
C GLU A 6 7.52 -16.96 -7.44
N VAL A 7 7.75 -17.04 -8.76
CA VAL A 7 8.86 -16.38 -9.42
C VAL A 7 8.72 -14.87 -9.32
N ARG A 8 7.50 -14.34 -9.52
CA ARG A 8 7.23 -12.92 -9.40
C ARG A 8 7.55 -12.39 -8.01
N TYR A 9 7.10 -13.06 -6.96
CA TYR A 9 7.35 -12.64 -5.59
C TYR A 9 8.83 -12.73 -5.23
N GLY A 10 9.52 -13.78 -5.66
CA GLY A 10 10.97 -13.90 -5.47
C GLY A 10 11.73 -12.73 -6.10
N PHE A 11 11.32 -12.33 -7.32
CA PHE A 11 11.92 -11.17 -7.99
C PHE A 11 11.64 -9.87 -7.25
N LEU A 12 10.41 -9.66 -6.80
CA LEU A 12 10.04 -8.45 -6.06
C LEU A 12 10.75 -8.35 -4.71
N ASN A 13 10.88 -9.46 -3.99
CA ASN A 13 11.67 -9.51 -2.75
C ASN A 13 13.12 -9.09 -2.99
N PHE A 14 13.67 -9.52 -4.11
CA PHE A 14 15.04 -9.15 -4.50
C PHE A 14 15.19 -7.65 -4.74
N LEU A 15 14.13 -6.99 -5.24
CA LEU A 15 14.17 -5.56 -5.54
C LEU A 15 14.07 -4.66 -4.32
N VAL A 16 13.44 -5.10 -3.23
CA VAL A 16 13.19 -4.24 -2.06
C VAL A 16 14.47 -3.60 -1.52
N PRO A 17 15.59 -4.32 -1.34
CA PRO A 17 16.83 -3.71 -0.83
C PRO A 17 17.41 -2.62 -1.74
N TYR A 18 17.05 -2.60 -3.03
CA TYR A 18 17.50 -1.55 -3.95
C TYR A 18 16.74 -0.24 -3.76
N TYR A 19 15.55 -0.29 -3.19
CA TYR A 19 14.69 0.88 -2.98
C TYR A 19 14.63 1.32 -1.53
N THR A 20 15.03 0.45 -0.59
CA THR A 20 14.95 0.70 0.85
C THR A 20 16.20 0.18 1.56
N ASP A 21 16.37 0.54 2.84
CA ASP A 21 17.39 -0.05 3.71
C ASP A 21 16.99 -1.42 4.27
N VAL A 22 15.82 -1.91 3.90
CA VAL A 22 15.28 -3.16 4.44
C VAL A 22 15.96 -4.34 3.77
N THR A 23 16.55 -5.23 4.56
CA THR A 23 17.17 -6.46 4.07
C THR A 23 16.09 -7.50 3.67
N ASP A 24 16.49 -8.56 2.95
CA ASP A 24 15.55 -9.62 2.55
C ASP A 24 14.84 -10.25 3.76
N ASP A 25 15.57 -10.53 4.84
CA ASP A 25 14.99 -11.12 6.06
C ASP A 25 14.01 -10.15 6.72
N GLU A 26 14.36 -8.87 6.77
CA GLU A 26 13.50 -7.83 7.31
C GLU A 26 12.28 -7.59 6.45
N THR A 27 12.39 -7.73 5.12
CA THR A 27 11.26 -7.57 4.21
C THR A 27 10.14 -8.56 4.55
N GLY A 28 10.49 -9.84 4.67
CA GLY A 28 9.51 -10.86 5.04
C GLY A 28 8.84 -10.58 6.38
N PHE A 29 9.62 -10.12 7.35
CA PHE A 29 9.11 -9.73 8.66
C PHE A 29 8.12 -8.57 8.58
N HIS A 30 8.44 -7.52 7.83
CA HIS A 30 7.55 -6.36 7.66
C HIS A 30 6.27 -6.73 6.92
N ILE A 31 6.37 -7.52 5.85
CA ILE A 31 5.20 -7.94 5.09
C ILE A 31 4.25 -8.77 5.97
N ALA A 32 4.79 -9.71 6.75
CA ALA A 32 3.97 -10.51 7.68
C ALA A 32 3.26 -9.62 8.72
N LYS A 33 3.93 -8.60 9.22
CA LYS A 33 3.34 -7.64 10.16
C LYS A 33 2.26 -6.79 9.53
N PHE A 34 2.46 -6.28 8.33
CA PHE A 34 1.43 -5.56 7.57
C PHE A 34 0.17 -6.41 7.44
N MET A 35 0.33 -7.68 7.08
CA MET A 35 -0.80 -8.57 6.91
C MET A 35 -1.53 -8.86 8.20
N ARG A 36 -0.78 -9.05 9.29
CA ARG A 36 -1.38 -9.25 10.62
C ARG A 36 -2.23 -8.06 11.04
N GLU A 37 -1.71 -6.85 10.86
CA GLU A 37 -2.40 -5.63 11.23
C GLU A 37 -3.71 -5.48 10.44
N LEU A 38 -3.67 -5.69 9.13
CA LEU A 38 -4.88 -5.63 8.30
C LEU A 38 -5.86 -6.76 8.60
N SER A 39 -5.37 -7.95 8.94
CA SER A 39 -6.24 -9.07 9.29
C SER A 39 -7.03 -8.81 10.58
N PHE A 40 -6.48 -8.00 11.48
CA PHE A 40 -7.14 -7.62 12.73
C PHE A 40 -7.91 -6.30 12.65
N GLY A 41 -7.94 -5.66 11.49
CA GLY A 41 -8.63 -4.38 11.32
C GLY A 41 -7.86 -3.18 11.87
N ASP A 42 -6.58 -3.35 12.21
CA ASP A 42 -5.76 -2.29 12.80
C ASP A 42 -5.06 -1.46 11.73
N VAL A 43 -5.84 -0.61 11.06
CA VAL A 43 -5.32 0.25 9.99
C VAL A 43 -4.32 1.26 10.53
N ASP A 44 -4.53 1.76 11.74
CA ASP A 44 -3.61 2.75 12.31
C ASP A 44 -2.23 2.13 12.53
N ALA A 45 -2.14 0.92 13.06
CA ALA A 45 -0.87 0.22 13.21
C ALA A 45 -0.23 -0.04 11.84
N PHE A 46 -1.02 -0.44 10.85
CA PHE A 46 -0.56 -0.63 9.48
C PHE A 46 0.04 0.66 8.91
N MET A 47 -0.66 1.79 9.04
CA MET A 47 -0.21 3.07 8.53
C MET A 47 1.06 3.57 9.26
N GLU A 48 1.14 3.38 10.57
CA GLU A 48 2.35 3.74 11.33
C GLU A 48 3.56 2.89 10.88
N ARG A 49 3.36 1.61 10.64
CA ARG A 49 4.41 0.74 10.10
C ARG A 49 4.83 1.16 8.69
N LEU A 50 3.87 1.52 7.87
CA LEU A 50 4.13 2.01 6.50
C LEU A 50 4.96 3.29 6.54
N LYS A 51 4.67 4.20 7.47
CA LYS A 51 5.46 5.43 7.66
C LYS A 51 6.90 5.09 8.06
N VAL A 52 7.09 4.14 8.97
CA VAL A 52 8.42 3.69 9.37
C VAL A 52 9.16 3.09 8.19
N PHE A 53 8.48 2.29 7.38
CA PHE A 53 9.06 1.68 6.19
C PHE A 53 9.53 2.74 5.19
N PHE A 54 8.70 3.74 4.90
CA PHE A 54 9.08 4.83 4.00
C PHE A 54 10.19 5.70 4.58
N ALA A 55 10.21 5.91 5.90
CA ALA A 55 11.28 6.68 6.55
C ALA A 55 12.65 5.99 6.43
N GLY A 56 12.67 4.67 6.26
CA GLY A 56 13.90 3.91 6.04
C GLY A 56 14.44 3.96 4.61
N ILE A 57 13.76 4.66 3.69
CA ILE A 57 14.25 4.79 2.32
C ILE A 57 15.38 5.82 2.30
N PRO A 58 16.61 5.45 1.86
CA PRO A 58 17.72 6.40 1.83
C PRO A 58 17.44 7.58 0.92
N TYR A 59 17.85 8.76 1.37
CA TYR A 59 17.69 10.01 0.63
C TYR A 59 18.24 9.91 -0.80
N GLU A 60 19.41 9.31 -0.93
CA GLU A 60 20.11 9.17 -2.20
C GLU A 60 19.35 8.28 -3.19
N LEU A 61 18.60 7.30 -2.69
CA LEU A 61 17.83 6.41 -3.54
C LEU A 61 16.50 7.02 -3.96
N SER A 62 15.92 7.88 -3.12
CA SER A 62 14.60 8.41 -3.38
C SER A 62 14.55 9.40 -4.53
N ASN A 63 15.64 10.15 -4.77
CA ASN A 63 15.70 11.25 -5.73
C ASN A 63 14.49 12.20 -5.67
N GLY A 64 13.62 12.05 -4.69
CA GLY A 64 12.38 12.79 -4.55
C GLY A 64 11.40 12.57 -5.70
N THR A 65 11.56 11.52 -6.51
CA THR A 65 10.70 11.30 -7.67
C THR A 65 9.45 10.50 -7.29
N GLU A 66 8.35 10.88 -7.93
CA GLU A 66 7.08 10.17 -7.83
C GLU A 66 7.24 8.67 -8.14
N ARG A 67 8.03 8.34 -9.16
CA ARG A 67 8.26 6.96 -9.57
C ARG A 67 8.84 6.09 -8.48
N HIS A 68 9.74 6.66 -7.66
CA HIS A 68 10.35 5.91 -6.57
C HIS A 68 9.31 5.47 -5.55
N TYR A 69 8.46 6.39 -5.10
CA TYR A 69 7.42 6.10 -4.11
C TYR A 69 6.36 5.15 -4.66
N GLN A 70 5.99 5.32 -5.92
CA GLN A 70 5.06 4.41 -6.59
C GLN A 70 5.65 3.01 -6.71
N ALA A 71 6.94 2.88 -7.02
CA ALA A 71 7.62 1.59 -7.10
C ALA A 71 7.61 0.88 -5.76
N VAL A 72 7.97 1.59 -4.68
CA VAL A 72 7.97 1.01 -3.32
C VAL A 72 6.56 0.57 -2.92
N PHE A 73 5.57 1.43 -3.15
CA PHE A 73 4.17 1.11 -2.89
C PHE A 73 3.75 -0.17 -3.65
N TYR A 74 4.02 -0.21 -4.95
CA TYR A 74 3.68 -1.34 -5.78
C TYR A 74 4.32 -2.64 -5.27
N ILE A 75 5.61 -2.59 -4.94
CA ILE A 75 6.35 -3.75 -4.45
C ILE A 75 5.76 -4.25 -3.13
N VAL A 76 5.55 -3.36 -2.16
CA VAL A 76 5.02 -3.73 -0.84
C VAL A 76 3.65 -4.39 -0.97
N PHE A 77 2.72 -3.74 -1.66
CA PHE A 77 1.36 -4.27 -1.77
C PHE A 77 1.29 -5.53 -2.62
N THR A 78 2.16 -5.67 -3.62
CA THR A 78 2.23 -6.91 -4.41
C THR A 78 2.80 -8.06 -3.59
N LEU A 79 3.80 -7.80 -2.75
CA LEU A 79 4.34 -8.83 -1.83
C LEU A 79 3.31 -9.28 -0.80
N MET A 80 2.44 -8.37 -0.34
CA MET A 80 1.32 -8.73 0.54
C MET A 80 0.39 -9.74 -0.13
N GLY A 81 0.30 -9.75 -1.45
CA GLY A 81 -0.49 -10.68 -2.22
C GLY A 81 -0.09 -12.15 -2.05
N GLN A 82 1.07 -12.45 -1.44
CA GLN A 82 1.44 -13.83 -1.07
C GLN A 82 0.53 -14.38 0.04
N PHE A 83 -0.06 -13.51 0.84
CA PHE A 83 -0.80 -13.89 2.03
C PHE A 83 -2.31 -13.67 1.89
N VAL A 84 -2.70 -12.67 1.09
CA VAL A 84 -4.10 -12.30 0.89
C VAL A 84 -4.32 -11.87 -0.55
N GLU A 85 -5.57 -11.81 -0.95
CA GLU A 85 -5.93 -11.30 -2.26
C GLU A 85 -5.70 -9.79 -2.31
N THR A 86 -4.86 -9.35 -3.26
CA THR A 86 -4.49 -7.95 -3.42
C THR A 86 -4.47 -7.57 -4.88
N GLU A 87 -5.14 -6.47 -5.22
CA GLU A 87 -5.01 -5.81 -6.52
C GLU A 87 -4.32 -4.48 -6.34
N VAL A 88 -3.30 -4.21 -7.14
CA VAL A 88 -2.54 -2.97 -7.07
C VAL A 88 -2.53 -2.31 -8.44
N ARG A 89 -2.83 -1.02 -8.45
CA ARG A 89 -2.78 -0.19 -9.66
C ARG A 89 -1.91 1.03 -9.39
N SER A 90 -1.16 1.43 -10.39
CA SER A 90 -0.33 2.63 -10.31
C SER A 90 -0.50 3.44 -11.58
N ALA A 91 -0.74 4.72 -11.40
CA ALA A 91 -0.86 5.69 -12.47
C ALA A 91 -0.15 6.97 -12.05
N ARG A 92 0.09 7.86 -13.01
CA ARG A 92 0.79 9.11 -12.75
C ARG A 92 0.11 9.93 -11.65
N GLY A 93 0.85 10.23 -10.59
CA GLY A 93 0.37 11.04 -9.46
C GLY A 93 -0.49 10.32 -8.45
N ARG A 94 -0.75 9.02 -8.65
CA ARG A 94 -1.58 8.24 -7.74
C ARG A 94 -1.28 6.75 -7.82
N ALA A 95 -1.66 6.03 -6.78
CA ALA A 95 -1.69 4.59 -6.78
C ALA A 95 -2.87 4.13 -5.94
N ASP A 96 -3.45 2.99 -6.27
CA ASP A 96 -4.53 2.41 -5.50
C ASP A 96 -4.32 0.92 -5.28
N ALA A 97 -4.89 0.39 -4.21
CA ALA A 97 -4.82 -1.03 -3.91
C ALA A 97 -6.10 -1.48 -3.22
N VAL A 98 -6.56 -2.67 -3.57
CA VAL A 98 -7.64 -3.36 -2.86
C VAL A 98 -7.02 -4.57 -2.17
N VAL A 99 -7.21 -4.68 -0.86
CA VAL A 99 -6.69 -5.78 -0.04
C VAL A 99 -7.88 -6.47 0.63
N LYS A 100 -7.98 -7.79 0.44
CA LYS A 100 -9.05 -8.58 1.03
C LYS A 100 -8.48 -9.56 2.04
N THR A 101 -8.90 -9.40 3.29
CA THR A 101 -8.60 -10.36 4.37
C THR A 101 -9.82 -11.24 4.63
N GLY A 102 -9.74 -12.12 5.63
CA GLY A 102 -10.89 -12.94 6.01
C GLY A 102 -12.12 -12.13 6.41
N ASP A 103 -11.93 -11.03 7.14
CA ASP A 103 -13.02 -10.24 7.72
C ASP A 103 -13.15 -8.83 7.15
N TYR A 104 -12.18 -8.36 6.37
CA TYR A 104 -12.11 -6.98 5.91
C TYR A 104 -11.80 -6.87 4.43
N ILE A 105 -12.31 -5.82 3.82
CA ILE A 105 -11.91 -5.36 2.49
C ILE A 105 -11.46 -3.92 2.63
N TYR A 106 -10.22 -3.66 2.26
CA TYR A 106 -9.63 -2.32 2.30
C TYR A 106 -9.48 -1.79 0.88
N VAL A 107 -9.88 -0.56 0.67
CA VAL A 107 -9.58 0.18 -0.56
C VAL A 107 -8.68 1.35 -0.19
N PHE A 108 -7.46 1.31 -0.66
CA PHE A 108 -6.48 2.37 -0.47
C PHE A 108 -6.36 3.20 -1.73
N GLU A 109 -6.37 4.51 -1.59
CA GLU A 109 -6.00 5.43 -2.65
C GLU A 109 -4.89 6.33 -2.12
N PHE A 110 -3.76 6.35 -2.83
CA PHE A 110 -2.60 7.17 -2.48
C PHE A 110 -2.48 8.31 -3.48
N LYS A 111 -2.32 9.50 -2.96
CA LYS A 111 -2.02 10.69 -3.76
C LYS A 111 -0.66 11.26 -3.38
N LEU A 112 0.02 11.82 -4.37
CA LEU A 112 1.26 12.55 -4.18
C LEU A 112 0.96 14.03 -4.25
N ASN A 113 1.30 14.77 -3.18
CA ASN A 113 1.09 16.22 -3.09
C ASN A 113 -0.35 16.67 -3.37
N GLY A 114 -1.30 15.86 -2.93
CA GLY A 114 -2.72 16.20 -2.94
C GLY A 114 -3.25 16.26 -1.51
N SER A 115 -4.37 15.58 -1.27
CA SER A 115 -4.93 15.47 0.07
C SER A 115 -5.54 14.08 0.31
N ALA A 116 -5.63 13.70 1.59
CA ALA A 116 -6.31 12.47 1.97
C ALA A 116 -7.81 12.53 1.63
N GLU A 117 -8.41 13.71 1.73
CA GLU A 117 -9.80 13.96 1.36
C GLU A 117 -10.04 13.73 -0.14
N GLU A 118 -9.14 14.23 -0.98
CA GLU A 118 -9.20 13.98 -2.43
C GLU A 118 -9.07 12.50 -2.76
N ALA A 119 -8.20 11.79 -2.03
CA ALA A 119 -8.03 10.36 -2.21
C ALA A 119 -9.33 9.62 -1.90
N LEU A 120 -10.00 9.94 -0.79
CA LEU A 120 -11.29 9.35 -0.44
C LEU A 120 -12.35 9.64 -1.50
N LYS A 121 -12.40 10.87 -1.97
CA LYS A 121 -13.34 11.27 -3.01
C LYS A 121 -13.15 10.45 -4.28
N GLN A 122 -11.91 10.18 -4.66
CA GLN A 122 -11.63 9.34 -5.83
C GLN A 122 -12.09 7.90 -5.67
N ILE A 123 -11.97 7.33 -4.47
CA ILE A 123 -12.50 6.00 -4.21
C ILE A 123 -14.00 5.95 -4.52
N ASP A 124 -14.75 6.95 -4.06
CA ASP A 124 -16.18 7.02 -4.28
C ASP A 124 -16.53 7.28 -5.75
N GLU A 125 -15.86 8.23 -6.39
CA GLU A 125 -16.10 8.58 -7.79
C GLU A 125 -15.83 7.44 -8.75
N LYS A 126 -14.84 6.60 -8.46
CA LYS A 126 -14.51 5.45 -9.30
C LYS A 126 -15.35 4.22 -8.99
N GLY A 127 -16.15 4.27 -7.95
CA GLY A 127 -17.04 3.18 -7.56
C GLY A 127 -16.30 1.92 -7.14
N TYR A 128 -15.14 2.03 -6.53
CA TYR A 128 -14.31 0.88 -6.12
C TYR A 128 -15.02 -0.03 -5.12
N LEU A 129 -15.93 0.49 -4.32
CA LEU A 129 -16.66 -0.28 -3.31
C LEU A 129 -17.87 -1.02 -3.86
N ILE A 130 -18.38 -0.64 -5.03
CA ILE A 130 -19.60 -1.21 -5.60
C ILE A 130 -19.55 -2.74 -5.68
N PRO A 131 -18.45 -3.37 -6.17
CA PRO A 131 -18.40 -4.83 -6.25
C PRO A 131 -18.50 -5.55 -4.90
N TYR A 132 -18.24 -4.86 -3.80
CA TYR A 132 -18.13 -5.45 -2.47
C TYR A 132 -19.30 -5.13 -1.55
N ALA A 133 -20.28 -4.36 -2.01
CA ALA A 133 -21.36 -3.83 -1.18
C ALA A 133 -22.21 -4.92 -0.48
N LEU A 134 -22.27 -6.13 -1.05
CA LEU A 134 -23.10 -7.22 -0.53
C LEU A 134 -22.28 -8.40 0.01
N GLU A 135 -20.98 -8.23 0.18
CA GLU A 135 -20.11 -9.36 0.59
C GLU A 135 -20.17 -9.73 2.07
N GLY A 136 -20.66 -8.87 2.93
CA GLY A 136 -20.73 -9.16 4.36
C GLY A 136 -19.44 -8.93 5.14
N ARG A 137 -18.30 -8.71 4.46
CA ARG A 137 -17.06 -8.27 5.09
C ARG A 137 -17.13 -6.77 5.39
N LYS A 138 -16.37 -6.32 6.39
CA LYS A 138 -16.27 -4.88 6.69
C LYS A 138 -15.48 -4.18 5.59
N LEU A 139 -16.05 -3.12 5.05
CA LEU A 139 -15.43 -2.32 4.01
C LEU A 139 -14.82 -1.07 4.62
N LEU A 140 -13.52 -0.84 4.36
CA LEU A 140 -12.83 0.35 4.82
C LEU A 140 -12.21 1.08 3.63
N LYS A 141 -12.48 2.39 3.56
CA LYS A 141 -11.81 3.28 2.62
C LYS A 141 -10.66 3.94 3.35
N VAL A 142 -9.49 3.95 2.73
CA VAL A 142 -8.30 4.59 3.29
C VAL A 142 -7.74 5.56 2.25
N GLY A 143 -7.97 6.84 2.48
CA GLY A 143 -7.38 7.90 1.66
C GLY A 143 -6.06 8.33 2.27
N VAL A 144 -5.00 8.33 1.48
CA VAL A 144 -3.64 8.61 1.94
C VAL A 144 -3.02 9.69 1.08
N ASN A 145 -2.46 10.71 1.70
CA ASN A 145 -1.63 11.68 1.00
C ASN A 145 -0.17 11.47 1.33
N PHE A 146 0.65 11.39 0.30
CA PHE A 146 2.09 11.29 0.39
C PHE A 146 2.69 12.65 0.04
N SER A 147 3.52 13.18 0.93
CA SER A 147 4.21 14.45 0.73
C SER A 147 5.61 14.20 0.19
N LYS A 148 5.89 14.77 -0.98
CA LYS A 148 7.22 14.74 -1.57
C LYS A 148 8.25 15.45 -0.68
N GLU A 149 7.84 16.56 -0.06
CA GLU A 149 8.69 17.33 0.84
C GLU A 149 9.07 16.51 2.07
N MET A 150 8.10 15.86 2.70
CA MET A 150 8.33 14.98 3.86
C MET A 150 8.92 13.63 3.47
N ARG A 151 8.77 13.22 2.22
CA ARG A 151 9.13 11.89 1.71
C ARG A 151 8.43 10.78 2.47
N ASN A 152 7.20 11.05 2.86
CA ASN A 152 6.42 10.11 3.65
C ASN A 152 4.94 10.47 3.59
N VAL A 153 4.14 9.64 4.22
CA VAL A 153 2.72 9.93 4.45
C VAL A 153 2.62 11.13 5.38
N ASP A 154 1.90 12.17 4.95
CA ASP A 154 1.61 13.31 5.80
C ASP A 154 0.25 13.20 6.49
N LYS A 155 -0.75 12.61 5.81
CA LYS A 155 -2.09 12.44 6.37
C LYS A 155 -2.77 11.22 5.74
N TYR A 156 -3.54 10.52 6.54
CA TYR A 156 -4.46 9.50 6.05
C TYR A 156 -5.79 9.59 6.80
N ILE A 157 -6.86 9.15 6.14
CA ILE A 157 -8.21 9.12 6.69
C ILE A 157 -8.80 7.73 6.43
N VAL A 158 -9.37 7.13 7.47
CA VAL A 158 -10.02 5.82 7.40
C VAL A 158 -11.53 6.02 7.60
N ILE A 159 -12.31 5.49 6.68
CA ILE A 159 -13.78 5.51 6.76
C ILE A 159 -14.26 4.06 6.66
N GLU A 160 -15.01 3.61 7.67
CA GLU A 160 -15.73 2.34 7.60
C GLU A 160 -17.09 2.56 6.98
N GLU A 161 -17.39 1.78 5.96
CA GLU A 161 -18.69 1.82 5.27
C GLU A 161 -19.72 0.87 5.89
#